data_6434f30ae779ef57836883d2ffdbeb50
#
_entry.id   6434f30ae779ef57836883d2ffdbeb50
#
_cell.length_a   1.000
_cell.length_b   1.000
_cell.length_c   1.000
_cell.angle_alpha   90.00
_cell.angle_beta   90.00
_cell.angle_gamma   90.00
#
_symmetry.space_group_name_H-M   'P 1'
#
loop_
_entity.id
_entity.type
_entity.pdbx_description
1 polymer ?
#
loop_
_entity_poly.entity_id
_entity_poly.type
_entity_poly.pdbx_seq_one_letter_code
_entity_poly.pdbx_strand_id
1 'polypeptide(L)'
;MKPKWYSLDNINKVQSQYKIIVGRKSNGKTEAVLTQILQIYHDTGKQGGLIRRYIDFIKAPKRSTIFDDRIRRGKIKDRYKDTKEQWTGVVYRHQRFFLAKTIESPDGKQKPIIDQTPFRYVFALSSTASYDENQYPGITTIFFDERMSRNGYLPQEFVKFQVLISDIKRDRQDVTIYMVSNTINQ
;
A
#
# COMPACT_ATOMS: atom_id res chain seq x y z
N MET A 1 1.53 10.68 28.27
CA MET A 1 0.70 10.89 27.07
C MET A 1 0.99 9.80 26.06
N LYS A 2 -0.03 9.04 25.60
CA LYS A 2 0.15 8.12 24.47
C LYS A 2 0.44 8.95 23.21
N PRO A 3 1.43 8.60 22.38
CA PRO A 3 1.67 9.34 21.16
C PRO A 3 0.41 9.33 20.29
N LYS A 4 -0.08 10.51 19.93
CA LYS A 4 -1.25 10.64 19.05
C LYS A 4 -0.81 10.27 17.65
N TRP A 5 -1.16 9.08 17.20
CA TRP A 5 -0.89 8.63 15.84
C TRP A 5 -1.62 9.51 14.82
N TYR A 6 -1.02 9.66 13.64
CA TYR A 6 -1.60 10.41 12.55
C TYR A 6 -2.95 9.80 12.13
N SER A 7 -4.00 10.65 12.05
CA SER A 7 -5.31 10.24 11.53
C SER A 7 -5.55 10.84 10.14
N LEU A 8 -6.21 10.07 9.28
CA LEU A 8 -6.65 10.51 7.96
C LEU A 8 -8.06 11.12 7.96
N ASP A 9 -8.75 11.16 9.12
CA ASP A 9 -10.17 11.53 9.19
C ASP A 9 -10.45 12.91 8.59
N ASN A 10 -9.62 13.90 8.89
CA ASN A 10 -9.82 15.25 8.37
C ASN A 10 -9.53 15.37 6.88
N ILE A 11 -8.46 14.73 6.40
CA ILE A 11 -8.11 14.78 4.98
C ILE A 11 -9.10 13.96 4.13
N ASN A 12 -9.72 12.93 4.71
CA ASN A 12 -10.73 12.14 4.02
C ASN A 12 -12.07 12.86 3.82
N LYS A 13 -12.36 13.87 4.64
CA LYS A 13 -13.54 14.75 4.45
C LYS A 13 -13.41 15.64 3.22
N VAL A 14 -12.19 15.90 2.75
CA VAL A 14 -11.96 16.73 1.57
C VAL A 14 -12.24 15.92 0.31
N GLN A 15 -13.16 16.40 -0.52
CA GLN A 15 -13.46 15.80 -1.82
C GLN A 15 -12.39 16.23 -2.83
N SER A 16 -11.25 15.54 -2.79
CA SER A 16 -10.16 15.74 -3.74
C SER A 16 -9.55 14.39 -4.12
N GLN A 17 -9.24 14.24 -5.39
CA GLN A 17 -8.57 13.04 -5.88
C GLN A 17 -7.13 12.92 -5.36
N TYR A 18 -6.42 14.04 -5.23
CA TYR A 18 -5.06 14.09 -4.71
C TYR A 18 -5.05 14.63 -3.28
N LYS A 19 -4.45 13.86 -2.38
CA LYS A 19 -4.32 14.19 -0.96
C LYS A 19 -2.85 14.21 -0.57
N ILE A 20 -2.30 15.42 -0.37
CA ILE A 20 -0.87 15.60 -0.06
C ILE A 20 -0.71 15.74 1.45
N ILE A 21 0.13 14.88 2.03
CA ILE A 21 0.40 14.81 3.46
C ILE A 21 1.89 15.06 3.71
N VAL A 22 2.20 16.22 4.26
CA VAL A 22 3.58 16.60 4.62
C VAL A 22 3.69 16.74 6.13
N GLY A 23 4.77 16.26 6.71
CA GLY A 23 4.98 16.40 8.16
C GLY A 23 6.24 15.68 8.63
N ARG A 24 6.53 15.79 9.93
CA ARG A 24 7.72 15.20 10.54
C ARG A 24 7.81 13.70 10.30
N LYS A 25 9.04 13.18 10.21
CA LYS A 25 9.32 11.74 10.15
C LYS A 25 8.75 11.04 11.40
N SER A 26 8.35 9.77 11.25
CA SER A 26 7.92 8.89 12.35
C SER A 26 6.64 9.32 13.10
N ASN A 27 5.79 10.14 12.51
CA ASN A 27 4.48 10.52 13.10
C ASN A 27 3.32 9.60 12.69
N GLY A 28 3.58 8.49 11.98
CA GLY A 28 2.57 7.50 11.62
C GLY A 28 1.80 7.74 10.32
N LYS A 29 2.19 8.70 9.47
CA LYS A 29 1.52 8.97 8.17
C LYS A 29 1.42 7.74 7.27
N THR A 30 2.55 7.07 7.03
CA THR A 30 2.62 5.84 6.24
C THR A 30 1.74 4.74 6.84
N GLU A 31 1.81 4.59 8.18
CA GLU A 31 1.00 3.63 8.94
C GLU A 31 -0.50 3.90 8.75
N ALA A 32 -0.93 5.16 8.80
CA ALA A 32 -2.33 5.53 8.63
C ALA A 32 -2.85 5.15 7.23
N VAL A 33 -2.09 5.46 6.17
CA VAL A 33 -2.48 5.13 4.78
C VAL A 33 -2.50 3.60 4.55
N LEU A 34 -1.51 2.88 5.09
CA LEU A 34 -1.47 1.42 4.99
C LEU A 34 -2.66 0.76 5.71
N THR A 35 -3.03 1.30 6.87
CA THR A 35 -4.20 0.83 7.63
C THR A 35 -5.49 1.08 6.86
N GLN A 36 -5.62 2.25 6.23
CA GLN A 36 -6.79 2.58 5.43
C GLN A 36 -6.93 1.65 4.19
N ILE A 37 -5.85 1.33 3.51
CA ILE A 37 -5.89 0.39 2.38
C ILE A 37 -6.40 -0.98 2.83
N LEU A 38 -5.90 -1.48 3.95
CA LEU A 38 -6.39 -2.74 4.53
C LEU A 38 -7.86 -2.67 4.95
N GLN A 39 -8.31 -1.51 5.47
CA GLN A 39 -9.71 -1.30 5.85
C GLN A 39 -10.61 -1.31 4.61
N ILE A 40 -10.24 -0.56 3.57
CA ILE A 40 -11.02 -0.51 2.31
C ILE A 40 -11.12 -1.91 1.71
N TYR A 41 -10.01 -2.65 1.66
CA TYR A 41 -10.04 -4.02 1.14
C TYR A 41 -10.92 -4.95 1.97
N HIS A 42 -10.85 -4.87 3.30
CA HIS A 42 -11.70 -5.64 4.20
C HIS A 42 -13.20 -5.36 3.96
N ASP A 43 -13.56 -4.08 3.85
CA ASP A 43 -14.96 -3.66 3.82
C ASP A 43 -15.60 -3.79 2.42
N THR A 44 -14.79 -3.68 1.36
CA THR A 44 -15.30 -3.54 -0.03
C THR A 44 -14.65 -4.46 -1.05
N GLY A 45 -13.58 -5.17 -0.70
CA GLY A 45 -12.76 -5.91 -1.65
C GLY A 45 -11.95 -5.04 -2.63
N LYS A 46 -12.02 -3.70 -2.51
CA LYS A 46 -11.25 -2.78 -3.37
C LYS A 46 -9.78 -2.77 -2.99
N GLN A 47 -8.94 -2.74 -4.01
CA GLN A 47 -7.49 -2.90 -3.89
C GLN A 47 -6.77 -1.56 -3.74
N GLY A 48 -5.53 -1.62 -3.24
CA GLY A 48 -4.63 -0.48 -3.18
C GLY A 48 -3.47 -0.56 -4.17
N GLY A 49 -2.85 0.60 -4.45
CA GLY A 49 -1.58 0.71 -5.15
C GLY A 49 -0.53 1.37 -4.24
N LEU A 50 0.71 0.88 -4.24
CA LEU A 50 1.85 1.56 -3.66
C LEU A 50 2.80 1.98 -4.77
N ILE A 51 3.12 3.26 -4.83
CA ILE A 51 4.14 3.76 -5.75
C ILE A 51 5.43 4.04 -4.97
N ARG A 52 6.54 3.57 -5.51
CA ARG A 52 7.91 3.89 -5.10
C ARG A 52 8.70 4.46 -6.26
N ARG A 53 9.75 5.20 -5.97
CA ARG A 53 10.57 5.84 -7.01
C ARG A 53 11.37 4.82 -7.81
N TYR A 54 12.10 3.94 -7.14
CA TYR A 54 13.02 3.00 -7.77
C TYR A 54 12.56 1.55 -7.63
N ILE A 55 12.82 0.75 -8.68
CA ILE A 55 12.51 -0.68 -8.73
C ILE A 55 13.18 -1.46 -7.58
N ASP A 56 14.37 -1.07 -7.16
CA ASP A 56 15.08 -1.75 -6.08
C ASP A 56 14.37 -1.62 -4.73
N PHE A 57 13.53 -0.59 -4.56
CA PHE A 57 12.72 -0.45 -3.35
C PHE A 57 11.46 -1.32 -3.33
N ILE A 58 11.15 -1.99 -4.43
CA ILE A 58 9.99 -2.89 -4.51
C ILE A 58 10.38 -4.36 -4.67
N LYS A 59 11.67 -4.67 -4.86
CA LYS A 59 12.14 -6.06 -4.88
C LYS A 59 12.07 -6.70 -3.49
N ALA A 60 11.71 -7.97 -3.44
CA ALA A 60 11.89 -8.77 -2.23
C ALA A 60 13.40 -8.94 -1.92
N PRO A 61 13.85 -9.07 -0.65
CA PRO A 61 13.03 -9.20 0.57
C PRO A 61 12.63 -7.85 1.21
N LYS A 62 13.17 -6.70 0.77
CA LYS A 62 12.97 -5.39 1.43
C LYS A 62 11.50 -5.01 1.61
N ARG A 63 10.60 -5.48 0.72
CA ARG A 63 9.17 -5.18 0.80
C ARG A 63 8.36 -6.16 1.63
N SER A 64 8.80 -7.41 1.74
CA SER A 64 8.08 -8.41 2.53
C SER A 64 7.83 -7.96 3.98
N THR A 65 8.73 -7.14 4.52
CA THR A 65 8.73 -6.71 5.93
C THR A 65 7.82 -5.52 6.26
N ILE A 66 7.19 -4.87 5.26
CA ILE A 66 6.39 -3.65 5.51
C ILE A 66 5.17 -3.90 6.41
N PHE A 67 4.70 -5.13 6.50
CA PHE A 67 3.58 -5.54 7.34
C PHE A 67 4.00 -6.31 8.60
N ASP A 68 5.30 -6.62 8.81
CA ASP A 68 5.78 -7.46 9.91
C ASP A 68 5.34 -6.94 11.28
N ASP A 69 5.44 -5.63 11.51
CA ASP A 69 5.01 -5.04 12.78
C ASP A 69 3.50 -5.19 13.02
N ARG A 70 2.68 -5.08 11.97
CA ARG A 70 1.23 -5.32 12.05
C ARG A 70 0.89 -6.78 12.31
N ILE A 71 1.61 -7.70 11.66
CA ILE A 71 1.45 -9.14 11.87
C ILE A 71 1.80 -9.47 13.31
N ARG A 72 2.99 -9.04 13.77
CA ARG A 72 3.48 -9.28 15.14
C ARG A 72 2.54 -8.72 16.21
N ARG A 73 1.91 -7.56 15.98
CA ARG A 73 0.95 -6.94 16.90
C ARG A 73 -0.47 -7.48 16.74
N GLY A 74 -0.69 -8.55 15.96
CA GLY A 74 -2.01 -9.14 15.74
C GLY A 74 -2.99 -8.28 14.93
N LYS A 75 -2.57 -7.14 14.35
CA LYS A 75 -3.46 -6.20 13.66
C LYS A 75 -4.19 -6.80 12.46
N ILE A 76 -3.55 -7.74 11.75
CA ILE A 76 -4.20 -8.47 10.65
C ILE A 76 -5.22 -9.45 11.24
N LYS A 77 -4.81 -10.27 12.21
CA LYS A 77 -5.70 -11.23 12.88
C LYS A 77 -6.93 -10.56 13.47
N ASP A 78 -6.76 -9.46 14.22
CA ASP A 78 -7.87 -8.74 14.85
C ASP A 78 -8.87 -8.19 13.82
N ARG A 79 -8.39 -7.71 12.69
CA ARG A 79 -9.22 -7.17 11.61
C ARG A 79 -10.06 -8.23 10.92
N TYR A 80 -9.50 -9.41 10.70
CA TYR A 80 -10.13 -10.50 9.94
C TYR A 80 -10.70 -11.62 10.82
N LYS A 81 -10.76 -11.44 12.15
CA LYS A 81 -11.22 -12.47 13.10
C LYS A 81 -12.66 -12.94 12.87
N ASP A 82 -13.52 -12.02 12.42
CA ASP A 82 -14.95 -12.27 12.19
C ASP A 82 -15.27 -12.58 10.72
N THR A 83 -14.24 -12.69 9.85
CA THR A 83 -14.41 -13.08 8.46
C THR A 83 -14.31 -14.60 8.29
N LYS A 84 -14.93 -15.13 7.22
CA LYS A 84 -14.86 -16.55 6.88
C LYS A 84 -13.40 -17.08 6.83
N GLU A 85 -12.50 -16.30 6.26
CA GLU A 85 -11.12 -16.73 6.00
C GLU A 85 -10.18 -16.56 7.19
N GLN A 86 -10.50 -15.65 8.13
CA GLN A 86 -9.70 -15.38 9.35
C GLN A 86 -8.20 -15.18 9.06
N TRP A 87 -7.88 -14.29 8.14
CA TRP A 87 -6.50 -13.99 7.77
C TRP A 87 -5.65 -13.53 8.95
N THR A 88 -4.41 -14.03 9.05
CA THR A 88 -3.50 -13.73 10.17
C THR A 88 -2.20 -13.06 9.73
N GLY A 89 -1.87 -13.08 8.44
CA GLY A 89 -0.62 -12.60 7.91
C GLY A 89 -0.74 -11.98 6.52
N VAL A 90 0.41 -11.61 5.98
CA VAL A 90 0.56 -11.01 4.65
C VAL A 90 1.75 -11.64 3.95
N VAL A 91 1.61 -11.94 2.67
CA VAL A 91 2.69 -12.45 1.82
C VAL A 91 2.91 -11.50 0.65
N TYR A 92 4.19 -11.27 0.31
CA TYR A 92 4.60 -10.48 -0.85
C TYR A 92 5.12 -11.38 -1.97
N ARG A 93 4.47 -11.31 -3.15
CA ARG A 93 4.87 -12.06 -4.35
C ARG A 93 4.63 -11.22 -5.61
N HIS A 94 5.54 -11.25 -6.54
CA HIS A 94 5.39 -10.61 -7.87
C HIS A 94 4.85 -9.17 -7.78
N GLN A 95 5.46 -8.34 -6.93
CA GLN A 95 5.06 -6.94 -6.71
C GLN A 95 3.60 -6.78 -6.20
N ARG A 96 3.08 -7.77 -5.49
CA ARG A 96 1.72 -7.77 -4.93
C ARG A 96 1.73 -8.25 -3.50
N PHE A 97 0.84 -7.70 -2.69
CA PHE A 97 0.59 -8.17 -1.33
C PHE A 97 -0.71 -8.94 -1.27
N PHE A 98 -0.65 -10.10 -0.66
CA PHE A 98 -1.79 -11.01 -0.47
C PHE A 98 -2.00 -11.23 1.03
N LEU A 99 -3.26 -11.40 1.44
CA LEU A 99 -3.55 -11.92 2.76
C LEU A 99 -3.15 -13.38 2.84
N ALA A 100 -2.76 -13.84 4.02
CA ALA A 100 -2.33 -15.21 4.25
C ALA A 100 -2.72 -15.68 5.65
N LYS A 101 -2.86 -17.00 5.79
CA LYS A 101 -2.96 -17.70 7.09
C LYS A 101 -2.14 -18.98 7.03
N THR A 102 -1.73 -19.45 8.19
CA THR A 102 -1.05 -20.74 8.31
C THR A 102 -2.05 -21.74 8.87
N ILE A 103 -2.14 -22.89 8.22
CA ILE A 103 -2.91 -24.04 8.71
C ILE A 103 -1.96 -25.19 9.00
N GLU A 104 -2.32 -26.01 9.97
CA GLU A 104 -1.66 -27.26 10.24
C GLU A 104 -2.24 -28.35 9.31
N SER A 105 -1.39 -28.99 8.54
CA SER A 105 -1.77 -30.11 7.68
C SER A 105 -1.93 -31.39 8.54
N PRO A 106 -2.67 -32.41 8.07
CA PRO A 106 -2.85 -33.67 8.80
C PRO A 106 -1.54 -34.41 9.15
N ASP A 107 -0.46 -34.08 8.45
CA ASP A 107 0.91 -34.59 8.69
C ASP A 107 1.71 -33.73 9.69
N GLY A 108 1.06 -32.80 10.39
CA GLY A 108 1.67 -31.90 11.38
C GLY A 108 2.52 -30.77 10.79
N LYS A 109 2.57 -30.61 9.47
CA LYS A 109 3.32 -29.53 8.83
C LYS A 109 2.48 -28.28 8.71
N GLN A 110 3.12 -27.13 8.94
CA GLN A 110 2.49 -25.83 8.73
C GLN A 110 2.49 -25.48 7.24
N LYS A 111 1.31 -25.24 6.66
CA LYS A 111 1.12 -24.86 5.26
C LYS A 111 0.49 -23.47 5.17
N PRO A 112 1.10 -22.53 4.42
CA PRO A 112 0.50 -21.23 4.18
C PRO A 112 -0.65 -21.36 3.17
N ILE A 113 -1.81 -20.83 3.50
CA ILE A 113 -2.89 -20.51 2.58
C ILE A 113 -2.79 -19.04 2.24
N ILE A 114 -2.81 -18.71 0.96
CA ILE A 114 -2.67 -17.36 0.44
C ILE A 114 -3.95 -17.01 -0.32
N ASP A 115 -4.46 -15.80 -0.08
CA ASP A 115 -5.59 -15.25 -0.83
C ASP A 115 -5.29 -15.28 -2.33
N GLN A 116 -6.28 -15.58 -3.15
CA GLN A 116 -6.15 -15.60 -4.61
C GLN A 116 -6.07 -14.17 -5.17
N THR A 117 -6.64 -13.19 -4.48
CA THR A 117 -6.70 -11.80 -4.89
C THR A 117 -5.71 -10.95 -4.09
N PRO A 118 -4.82 -10.19 -4.73
CA PRO A 118 -3.96 -9.27 -4.01
C PRO A 118 -4.79 -8.11 -3.47
N PHE A 119 -4.57 -7.75 -2.20
CA PHE A 119 -5.18 -6.53 -1.68
C PHE A 119 -4.41 -5.26 -2.07
N ARG A 120 -3.17 -5.41 -2.58
CA ARG A 120 -2.33 -4.28 -2.94
C ARG A 120 -1.31 -4.63 -4.02
N TYR A 121 -1.17 -3.74 -4.99
CA TYR A 121 -0.12 -3.75 -6.00
C TYR A 121 1.01 -2.81 -5.62
N VAL A 122 2.22 -3.06 -6.16
CA VAL A 122 3.39 -2.20 -5.95
C VAL A 122 4.00 -1.81 -7.29
N PHE A 123 4.22 -0.53 -7.49
CA PHE A 123 4.70 0.08 -8.72
C PHE A 123 6.00 0.85 -8.47
N ALA A 124 6.90 0.87 -9.45
CA ALA A 124 8.10 1.71 -9.44
C ALA A 124 8.06 2.73 -10.59
N LEU A 125 8.28 4.01 -10.29
CA LEU A 125 8.33 5.05 -11.31
C LEU A 125 9.49 4.86 -12.29
N SER A 126 10.57 4.21 -11.86
CA SER A 126 11.71 3.88 -12.74
C SER A 126 11.40 2.79 -13.78
N SER A 127 10.22 2.17 -13.74
CA SER A 127 9.82 1.04 -14.59
C SER A 127 8.38 1.20 -15.11
N THR A 128 7.94 2.41 -15.39
CA THR A 128 6.56 2.70 -15.83
C THR A 128 6.17 1.94 -17.08
N ALA A 129 7.04 1.83 -18.08
CA ALA A 129 6.79 1.10 -19.33
C ALA A 129 6.41 -0.38 -19.13
N SER A 130 6.72 -0.99 -17.98
CA SER A 130 6.34 -2.38 -17.70
C SER A 130 4.89 -2.55 -17.22
N TYR A 131 4.14 -1.47 -17.06
CA TYR A 131 2.75 -1.48 -16.54
C TYR A 131 1.68 -1.12 -17.57
N ASP A 132 2.09 -0.62 -18.75
CA ASP A 132 1.20 -0.03 -19.76
C ASP A 132 0.10 -0.97 -20.26
N GLU A 133 0.40 -2.26 -20.40
CA GLU A 133 -0.55 -3.25 -20.92
C GLU A 133 -1.50 -3.81 -19.85
N ASN A 134 -1.27 -3.52 -18.57
CA ASN A 134 -2.04 -4.11 -17.49
C ASN A 134 -3.26 -3.28 -17.14
N GLN A 135 -4.33 -3.94 -16.71
CA GLN A 135 -5.53 -3.31 -16.17
C GLN A 135 -5.62 -3.52 -14.66
N TYR A 136 -5.99 -2.44 -13.94
CA TYR A 136 -6.08 -2.45 -12.48
C TYR A 136 -7.47 -1.97 -12.00
N PRO A 137 -8.58 -2.61 -12.42
CA PRO A 137 -9.94 -2.11 -12.15
C PRO A 137 -10.31 -2.11 -10.67
N GLY A 138 -9.66 -2.93 -9.87
CA GLY A 138 -9.89 -3.02 -8.43
C GLY A 138 -9.21 -1.94 -7.60
N ILE A 139 -8.23 -1.22 -8.14
CA ILE A 139 -7.48 -0.20 -7.38
C ILE A 139 -8.32 1.08 -7.25
N THR A 140 -8.66 1.46 -6.03
CA THR A 140 -9.35 2.72 -5.71
C THR A 140 -8.53 3.64 -4.80
N THR A 141 -7.43 3.15 -4.25
CA THR A 141 -6.56 3.94 -3.37
C THR A 141 -5.11 3.76 -3.77
N ILE A 142 -4.44 4.84 -4.14
CA ILE A 142 -3.01 4.84 -4.48
C ILE A 142 -2.24 5.59 -3.41
N PHE A 143 -1.11 5.04 -3.03
CA PHE A 143 -0.20 5.61 -2.06
C PHE A 143 1.17 5.83 -2.70
N PHE A 144 1.57 7.09 -2.84
CA PHE A 144 2.93 7.46 -3.22
C PHE A 144 3.71 7.85 -1.97
N ASP A 145 4.58 6.97 -1.52
CA ASP A 145 5.41 7.14 -0.33
C ASP A 145 6.75 7.81 -0.67
N GLU A 146 7.18 8.72 0.20
CA GLU A 146 8.42 9.50 0.04
C GLU A 146 8.44 10.35 -1.24
N ARG A 147 7.34 11.06 -1.52
CA ARG A 147 7.26 12.00 -2.65
C ARG A 147 8.44 12.98 -2.68
N MET A 148 8.82 13.55 -1.53
CA MET A 148 10.00 14.40 -1.41
C MET A 148 11.22 13.54 -1.11
N SER A 149 12.24 13.63 -1.97
CA SER A 149 13.48 12.85 -1.87
C SER A 149 14.65 13.71 -1.39
N ARG A 150 15.48 13.13 -0.52
CA ARG A 150 16.79 13.70 -0.18
C ARG A 150 17.88 13.36 -1.19
N ASN A 151 17.69 12.28 -1.94
CA ASN A 151 18.68 11.70 -2.85
C ASN A 151 18.42 12.04 -4.33
N GLY A 152 17.65 13.11 -4.59
CA GLY A 152 17.28 13.53 -5.94
C GLY A 152 15.99 12.88 -6.46
N TYR A 153 15.63 13.27 -7.67
CA TYR A 153 14.43 12.84 -8.38
C TYR A 153 14.81 12.07 -9.65
N LEU A 154 13.90 11.24 -10.15
CA LEU A 154 14.08 10.64 -11.47
C LEU A 154 13.95 11.70 -12.57
N PRO A 155 14.68 11.56 -13.67
CA PRO A 155 14.41 12.36 -14.87
C PRO A 155 12.93 12.23 -15.24
N GLN A 156 12.27 13.38 -15.46
CA GLN A 156 10.85 13.47 -15.78
C GLN A 156 9.92 12.75 -14.78
N GLU A 157 10.29 12.74 -13.49
CA GLU A 157 9.54 12.00 -12.45
C GLU A 157 8.05 12.35 -12.42
N PHE A 158 7.72 13.62 -12.54
CA PHE A 158 6.33 14.07 -12.56
C PHE A 158 5.56 13.49 -13.75
N VAL A 159 6.15 13.51 -14.94
CA VAL A 159 5.54 12.93 -16.15
C VAL A 159 5.33 11.42 -15.98
N LYS A 160 6.35 10.70 -15.51
CA LYS A 160 6.24 9.26 -15.21
C LYS A 160 5.14 8.95 -14.20
N PHE A 161 5.02 9.79 -13.17
CA PHE A 161 3.97 9.66 -12.18
C PHE A 161 2.58 9.85 -12.80
N GLN A 162 2.40 10.89 -13.64
CA GLN A 162 1.13 11.15 -14.30
C GLN A 162 0.74 10.02 -15.26
N VAL A 163 1.69 9.51 -16.04
CA VAL A 163 1.48 8.35 -16.93
C VAL A 163 1.02 7.15 -16.11
N LEU A 164 1.76 6.78 -15.06
CA LEU A 164 1.40 5.64 -14.21
C LEU A 164 0.01 5.80 -13.56
N ILE A 165 -0.32 6.99 -13.08
CA ILE A 165 -1.66 7.26 -12.53
C ILE A 165 -2.73 7.12 -13.62
N SER A 166 -2.47 7.62 -14.82
CA SER A 166 -3.38 7.50 -15.95
C SER A 166 -3.63 6.03 -16.31
N ASP A 167 -2.58 5.20 -16.37
CA ASP A 167 -2.68 3.77 -16.69
C ASP A 167 -3.47 3.00 -15.64
N ILE A 168 -3.24 3.30 -14.34
CA ILE A 168 -3.98 2.66 -13.26
C ILE A 168 -5.43 3.12 -13.22
N LYS A 169 -5.66 4.42 -13.35
CA LYS A 169 -6.97 5.05 -13.19
C LYS A 169 -7.82 4.91 -14.45
N ARG A 170 -7.20 5.11 -15.64
CA ARG A 170 -7.89 5.31 -16.91
C ARG A 170 -8.96 6.41 -16.78
N ASP A 171 -10.18 6.17 -17.20
CA ASP A 171 -11.28 7.14 -17.12
C ASP A 171 -12.02 7.17 -15.77
N ARG A 172 -11.55 6.40 -14.79
CA ARG A 172 -12.23 6.28 -13.49
C ARG A 172 -12.00 7.51 -12.60
N GLN A 173 -13.05 7.93 -11.89
CA GLN A 173 -13.02 9.03 -10.93
C GLN A 173 -12.99 8.57 -9.46
N ASP A 174 -13.17 7.27 -9.21
CA ASP A 174 -13.23 6.67 -7.88
C ASP A 174 -11.87 6.40 -7.24
N VAL A 175 -10.78 6.87 -7.86
CA VAL A 175 -9.42 6.63 -7.38
C VAL A 175 -8.90 7.82 -6.57
N THR A 176 -8.55 7.59 -5.31
CA THR A 176 -7.91 8.58 -4.42
C THR A 176 -6.40 8.32 -4.33
N ILE A 177 -5.60 9.38 -4.47
CA ILE A 177 -4.14 9.33 -4.47
C ILE A 177 -3.60 10.05 -3.23
N TYR A 178 -2.97 9.31 -2.31
CA TYR A 178 -2.27 9.85 -1.16
C TYR A 178 -0.78 9.99 -1.48
N MET A 179 -0.27 11.21 -1.39
CA MET A 179 1.13 11.54 -1.58
C MET A 179 1.73 11.93 -0.22
N VAL A 180 2.56 11.06 0.34
CA VAL A 180 3.13 11.26 1.68
C VAL A 180 4.59 11.69 1.58
N SER A 181 4.96 12.68 2.38
CA SER A 181 6.32 13.19 2.47
C SER A 181 6.72 13.51 3.90
N ASN A 182 8.01 13.40 4.17
CA ASN A 182 8.60 14.00 5.36
C ASN A 182 8.99 15.45 5.06
N THR A 183 8.91 16.33 6.06
CA THR A 183 9.55 17.64 5.97
C THR A 183 11.06 17.44 5.79
N ILE A 184 11.64 18.15 4.84
CA ILE A 184 13.09 18.25 4.70
C ILE A 184 13.50 19.32 5.68
N ASN A 185 14.14 18.93 6.79
CA ASN A 185 14.85 19.92 7.62
C ASN A 185 16.08 20.32 6.83
N GLN A 186 16.16 21.58 6.47
CA GLN A 186 17.38 22.23 6.02
C GLN A 186 18.36 22.35 7.16
#